data_6cc55b18192062a14845ac15ea273f07
#
_entry.id   6cc55b18192062a14845ac15ea273f07
#
_cell.length_a   1.000
_cell.length_b   1.000
_cell.length_c   1.000
_cell.angle_alpha   90.00
_cell.angle_beta   90.00
_cell.angle_gamma   90.00
#
_symmetry.space_group_name_H-M   'P 1'
#
loop_
_entity.id
_entity.type
_entity.pdbx_description
1 polymer ?
#
loop_
_entity_poly.entity_id
_entity_poly.type
_entity_poly.pdbx_seq_one_letter_code
_entity_poly.pdbx_strand_id
1 'polypeptide(L)'
;MTDTDFIIVGAGAAGCTLAREIVTRKLGSVLMLESGAVPRASRLNVPSDYLKTFRSRWDWDHRTSPQQGLGQRVVRLPAGHALGGSTAINAMIWIEPDRRDFELWHREGGQQWSLGLIDEAFARLRTWLNEFHLPSLPPMHPSMQRLLDQSAQNARAASSYPSGFDRPHLGIDAYRRMQSRGRRVSMWNLLARDQQRWLTATQQQLRVIPDTRAVRLLFDGDRAIGVSCISSSGSIVERRANRGVLLCAGTIETPRLMMASGLGPGDDLQWSGIPCRLDLPELGRHLQDHLVFPIVYRLESNGKDSSRSESDRQRDARLQYLRDRSGPRSSNLAELGGFFELSGAKELASRRAVPRFQMHITPTHYLEPNPFGGRGEHVSFAVTPLQNGTRGSITLAQAKGDWDSESLPPITIDPNYLSKESDREEYLSAIKAGRDMISESPWCEWLGQEVFPKCKDQERLASYLQRFASTIYHYAGTCAMGSNKESCLNGSLQVRGTENLWVCDASAMPRLVGCNPQAIVAMMAVRLVDILSESI
;
A
#
# COMPACT_ATOMS: atom_id res chain seq x y z
N MET A 1 -3.10 14.60 33.17
CA MET A 1 -2.69 14.35 31.76
C MET A 1 -3.42 15.38 30.93
N THR A 2 -2.73 16.14 30.09
CA THR A 2 -3.40 17.14 29.25
C THR A 2 -4.22 16.41 28.20
N ASP A 3 -5.53 16.63 28.20
CA ASP A 3 -6.46 16.14 27.19
C ASP A 3 -6.02 16.68 25.82
N THR A 4 -6.13 15.87 24.78
CA THR A 4 -5.84 16.25 23.41
C THR A 4 -7.15 16.35 22.62
N ASP A 5 -7.20 17.15 21.56
CA ASP A 5 -8.41 17.26 20.75
C ASP A 5 -8.63 15.98 19.96
N PHE A 6 -7.59 15.49 19.28
CA PHE A 6 -7.66 14.27 18.45
C PHE A 6 -6.62 13.24 18.85
N ILE A 7 -7.03 11.97 18.88
CA ILE A 7 -6.12 10.83 18.94
C ILE A 7 -6.08 10.19 17.55
N ILE A 8 -4.88 10.04 16.98
CA ILE A 8 -4.61 9.28 15.75
C ILE A 8 -3.96 7.96 16.14
N VAL A 9 -4.58 6.83 15.78
CA VAL A 9 -4.06 5.48 16.01
C VAL A 9 -3.41 4.97 14.73
N GLY A 10 -2.10 4.92 14.70
CA GLY A 10 -1.26 4.53 13.57
C GLY A 10 -0.60 5.71 12.87
N ALA A 11 0.73 5.66 12.75
CA ALA A 11 1.56 6.67 12.11
C ALA A 11 1.95 6.31 10.67
N GLY A 12 1.05 5.65 9.93
CA GLY A 12 1.19 5.33 8.51
C GLY A 12 0.98 6.53 7.58
N ALA A 13 0.70 6.25 6.29
CA ALA A 13 0.47 7.30 5.29
C ALA A 13 -0.68 8.24 5.69
N ALA A 14 -1.82 7.68 6.10
CA ALA A 14 -2.97 8.46 6.52
C ALA A 14 -2.69 9.24 7.81
N GLY A 15 -2.23 8.55 8.87
CA GLY A 15 -2.03 9.19 10.18
C GLY A 15 -1.03 10.36 10.11
N CYS A 16 0.07 10.21 9.38
CA CYS A 16 1.03 11.31 9.17
C CYS A 16 0.41 12.49 8.41
N THR A 17 -0.42 12.21 7.40
CA THR A 17 -1.10 13.26 6.62
C THR A 17 -2.17 13.96 7.45
N LEU A 18 -3.00 13.21 8.18
CA LEU A 18 -4.00 13.77 9.11
C LEU A 18 -3.36 14.68 10.16
N ALA A 19 -2.31 14.20 10.83
CA ALA A 19 -1.62 14.98 11.84
C ALA A 19 -1.11 16.32 11.27
N ARG A 20 -0.51 16.29 10.08
CA ARG A 20 -0.08 17.50 9.39
C ARG A 20 -1.25 18.43 9.07
N GLU A 21 -2.30 17.94 8.44
CA GLU A 21 -3.43 18.77 8.00
C GLU A 21 -4.17 19.39 9.21
N ILE A 22 -4.41 18.62 10.29
CA ILE A 22 -5.05 19.14 11.51
C ILE A 22 -4.22 20.26 12.12
N VAL A 23 -2.91 20.06 12.27
CA VAL A 23 -2.01 21.03 12.91
C VAL A 23 -1.81 22.28 12.03
N THR A 24 -1.55 22.12 10.74
CA THR A 24 -1.33 23.27 9.84
C THR A 24 -2.57 24.14 9.68
N ARG A 25 -3.75 23.53 9.75
CA ARG A 25 -5.04 24.24 9.67
C ARG A 25 -5.55 24.70 11.05
N LYS A 26 -4.80 24.45 12.12
CA LYS A 26 -5.11 24.87 13.50
C LYS A 26 -6.46 24.34 14.00
N LEU A 27 -6.82 23.12 13.62
CA LEU A 27 -8.09 22.51 14.00
C LEU A 27 -8.07 21.90 15.40
N GLY A 28 -6.91 21.74 16.02
CA GLY A 28 -6.75 21.23 17.37
C GLY A 28 -5.40 20.56 17.61
N SER A 29 -5.22 20.11 18.84
CA SER A 29 -4.05 19.33 19.28
C SER A 29 -4.18 17.86 18.89
N VAL A 30 -3.08 17.22 18.54
CA VAL A 30 -3.01 15.84 18.08
C VAL A 30 -2.08 15.00 18.95
N LEU A 31 -2.58 13.86 19.44
CA LEU A 31 -1.79 12.77 19.97
C LEU A 31 -1.78 11.62 18.96
N MET A 32 -0.62 11.31 18.38
CA MET A 32 -0.45 10.19 17.46
C MET A 32 0.25 9.03 18.16
N LEU A 33 -0.38 7.85 18.14
CA LEU A 33 0.11 6.61 18.73
C LEU A 33 0.57 5.67 17.61
N GLU A 34 1.76 5.08 17.76
CA GLU A 34 2.29 4.09 16.84
C GLU A 34 2.82 2.88 17.61
N SER A 35 2.37 1.69 17.20
CA SER A 35 2.80 0.43 17.83
C SER A 35 4.27 0.10 17.55
N GLY A 36 4.78 0.53 16.40
CA GLY A 36 6.17 0.31 16.01
C GLY A 36 7.10 1.42 16.46
N ALA A 37 8.40 1.12 16.37
CA ALA A 37 9.46 2.00 16.83
C ALA A 37 9.78 3.13 15.84
N VAL A 38 10.59 4.09 16.30
CA VAL A 38 11.20 5.10 15.42
C VAL A 38 12.16 4.43 14.43
N PRO A 39 12.02 4.65 13.12
CA PRO A 39 12.84 4.00 12.09
C PRO A 39 14.26 4.59 12.02
N ARG A 40 15.12 4.22 12.98
CA ARG A 40 16.51 4.69 13.05
C ARG A 40 17.50 3.85 12.24
N ALA A 41 17.06 2.68 11.72
CA ALA A 41 17.96 1.77 11.01
C ALA A 41 18.37 2.35 9.65
N SER A 42 19.68 2.38 9.36
CA SER A 42 20.21 2.83 8.08
C SER A 42 19.66 2.02 6.89
N ARG A 43 19.34 0.74 7.12
CA ARG A 43 18.78 -0.18 6.10
C ARG A 43 17.43 0.30 5.57
N LEU A 44 16.57 0.88 6.41
CA LEU A 44 15.27 1.41 5.99
C LEU A 44 15.39 2.59 5.01
N ASN A 45 16.51 3.30 5.04
CA ASN A 45 16.77 4.42 4.16
C ASN A 45 17.34 4.02 2.80
N VAL A 46 17.81 2.75 2.64
CA VAL A 46 18.39 2.25 1.40
C VAL A 46 17.28 1.74 0.49
N PRO A 47 17.04 2.36 -0.68
CA PRO A 47 15.88 2.00 -1.52
C PRO A 47 15.84 0.52 -1.91
N SER A 48 16.96 -0.06 -2.34
CA SER A 48 17.03 -1.46 -2.79
C SER A 48 16.83 -2.49 -1.66
N ASP A 49 16.93 -2.06 -0.40
CA ASP A 49 16.86 -2.98 0.72
C ASP A 49 15.42 -3.17 1.26
N TYR A 50 14.38 -2.61 0.59
CA TYR A 50 13.01 -2.70 1.11
C TYR A 50 12.54 -4.16 1.31
N LEU A 51 12.84 -5.07 0.39
CA LEU A 51 12.49 -6.50 0.55
C LEU A 51 13.20 -7.16 1.75
N LYS A 52 14.35 -6.63 2.17
CA LYS A 52 15.10 -7.10 3.35
C LYS A 52 14.51 -6.59 4.67
N THR A 53 13.54 -5.68 4.61
CA THR A 53 12.83 -5.20 5.78
C THR A 53 11.68 -6.14 6.17
N PHE A 54 11.21 -6.96 5.24
CA PHE A 54 10.20 -7.98 5.50
C PHE A 54 10.74 -9.02 6.49
N ARG A 55 9.87 -9.56 7.31
CA ARG A 55 10.21 -10.51 8.39
C ARG A 55 11.18 -9.94 9.43
N SER A 56 11.27 -8.65 9.54
CA SER A 56 12.07 -7.98 10.55
C SER A 56 11.17 -7.29 11.59
N ARG A 57 11.76 -6.71 12.62
CA ARG A 57 10.99 -5.90 13.61
C ARG A 57 10.20 -4.73 13.02
N TRP A 58 10.42 -4.39 11.75
CA TRP A 58 9.77 -3.31 11.03
C TRP A 58 8.55 -3.77 10.23
N ASP A 59 8.23 -5.06 10.32
CA ASP A 59 7.17 -5.72 9.59
C ASP A 59 6.29 -6.50 10.57
N TRP A 60 4.97 -6.35 10.46
CA TRP A 60 4.01 -7.15 11.20
C TRP A 60 4.09 -8.65 10.86
N ASP A 61 4.61 -8.98 9.67
CA ASP A 61 4.71 -10.37 9.14
C ASP A 61 3.37 -11.13 9.23
N HIS A 62 2.26 -10.46 8.92
CA HIS A 62 0.96 -11.14 8.86
C HIS A 62 0.97 -12.28 7.85
N ARG A 63 0.07 -13.23 8.04
CA ARG A 63 -0.07 -14.41 7.18
C ARG A 63 -1.53 -14.71 6.93
N THR A 64 -1.82 -15.20 5.72
CA THR A 64 -3.16 -15.67 5.39
C THR A 64 -3.43 -17.03 6.03
N SER A 65 -4.71 -17.40 6.12
CA SER A 65 -5.11 -18.81 6.14
C SER A 65 -4.60 -19.52 4.88
N PRO A 66 -4.57 -20.87 4.86
CA PRO A 66 -4.28 -21.62 3.63
C PRO A 66 -5.24 -21.21 2.50
N GLN A 67 -4.69 -20.78 1.36
CA GLN A 67 -5.45 -20.25 0.23
C GLN A 67 -5.77 -21.37 -0.77
N GLN A 68 -7.04 -21.74 -0.89
CA GLN A 68 -7.48 -22.81 -1.78
C GLN A 68 -7.11 -22.53 -3.25
N GLY A 69 -7.37 -21.31 -3.74
CA GLY A 69 -7.05 -20.91 -5.12
C GLY A 69 -5.54 -20.83 -5.40
N LEU A 70 -4.70 -20.87 -4.36
CA LEU A 70 -3.25 -20.93 -4.46
C LEU A 70 -2.66 -22.28 -4.00
N GLY A 71 -3.42 -23.37 -4.13
CA GLY A 71 -2.94 -24.72 -3.78
C GLY A 71 -2.61 -24.88 -2.29
N GLN A 72 -3.43 -24.34 -1.40
CA GLN A 72 -3.29 -24.37 0.07
C GLN A 72 -2.06 -23.61 0.60
N ARG A 73 -1.46 -22.73 -0.19
CA ARG A 73 -0.33 -21.92 0.30
C ARG A 73 -0.79 -20.87 1.32
N VAL A 74 0.03 -20.70 2.34
CA VAL A 74 -0.02 -19.56 3.25
C VAL A 74 0.82 -18.43 2.64
N VAL A 75 0.19 -17.30 2.36
CA VAL A 75 0.85 -16.12 1.79
C VAL A 75 1.22 -15.15 2.91
N ARG A 76 2.43 -14.58 2.83
CA ARG A 76 2.85 -13.54 3.76
C ARG A 76 2.30 -12.19 3.31
N LEU A 77 1.88 -11.40 4.29
CA LEU A 77 1.28 -10.10 4.11
C LEU A 77 2.09 -9.03 4.86
N PRO A 78 3.26 -8.60 4.31
CA PRO A 78 4.06 -7.56 4.94
C PRO A 78 3.28 -6.27 5.15
N ALA A 79 3.37 -5.72 6.35
CA ALA A 79 2.79 -4.42 6.71
C ALA A 79 3.75 -3.69 7.65
N GLY A 80 3.96 -2.39 7.43
CA GLY A 80 4.95 -1.63 8.19
C GLY A 80 4.59 -1.50 9.67
N HIS A 81 5.57 -1.81 10.54
CA HIS A 81 5.50 -1.70 11.99
C HIS A 81 6.56 -0.70 12.49
N ALA A 82 6.33 0.56 12.19
CA ALA A 82 7.23 1.68 12.50
C ALA A 82 6.53 3.01 12.25
N LEU A 83 7.06 4.11 12.80
CA LEU A 83 6.67 5.46 12.35
C LEU A 83 6.84 5.57 10.83
N GLY A 84 5.77 5.91 10.14
CA GLY A 84 5.66 5.88 8.69
C GLY A 84 4.87 4.68 8.17
N GLY A 85 4.57 3.69 9.02
CA GLY A 85 3.83 2.48 8.63
C GLY A 85 4.44 1.81 7.41
N SER A 86 3.61 1.34 6.48
CA SER A 86 4.08 0.70 5.24
C SER A 86 4.91 1.63 4.33
N THR A 87 4.85 2.96 4.48
CA THR A 87 5.73 3.86 3.72
C THR A 87 7.20 3.77 4.15
N ALA A 88 7.48 3.21 5.33
CA ALA A 88 8.84 2.94 5.80
C ALA A 88 9.47 1.69 5.16
N ILE A 89 8.66 0.78 4.58
CA ILE A 89 9.14 -0.51 4.05
C ILE A 89 8.70 -0.83 2.61
N ASN A 90 7.89 0.00 1.96
CA ASN A 90 7.35 -0.23 0.62
C ASN A 90 8.36 0.07 -0.52
N ALA A 91 7.94 -0.15 -1.77
CA ALA A 91 8.72 0.17 -2.96
C ALA A 91 8.71 1.67 -3.35
N MET A 92 8.19 2.56 -2.50
CA MET A 92 8.22 4.03 -2.67
C MET A 92 7.52 4.58 -3.93
N ILE A 93 6.71 3.81 -4.61
CA ILE A 93 5.99 4.25 -5.81
C ILE A 93 4.88 5.23 -5.42
N TRP A 94 4.80 6.36 -6.13
CA TRP A 94 3.74 7.35 -6.01
C TRP A 94 3.00 7.49 -7.33
N ILE A 95 1.74 7.07 -7.36
CA ILE A 95 0.84 7.21 -8.50
C ILE A 95 -0.52 7.66 -7.96
N GLU A 96 -1.08 8.72 -8.52
CA GLU A 96 -2.45 9.11 -8.25
C GLU A 96 -3.39 8.21 -9.06
N PRO A 97 -4.49 7.69 -8.50
CA PRO A 97 -5.41 6.81 -9.22
C PRO A 97 -6.05 7.46 -10.45
N ASP A 98 -6.55 6.63 -11.36
CA ASP A 98 -7.38 7.09 -12.47
C ASP A 98 -8.68 7.72 -11.93
N ARG A 99 -9.16 8.78 -12.58
CA ARG A 99 -10.40 9.46 -12.16
C ARG A 99 -11.62 8.53 -12.13
N ARG A 100 -11.65 7.52 -12.99
CA ARG A 100 -12.72 6.53 -13.07
C ARG A 100 -12.80 5.63 -11.82
N ASP A 101 -11.72 5.45 -11.09
CA ASP A 101 -11.76 4.76 -9.78
C ASP A 101 -12.67 5.49 -8.79
N PHE A 102 -12.80 6.80 -8.92
CA PHE A 102 -13.57 7.65 -8.01
C PHE A 102 -15.05 7.79 -8.37
N GLU A 103 -15.50 7.33 -9.53
CA GLU A 103 -16.92 7.30 -9.87
C GLU A 103 -17.72 6.41 -8.91
N LEU A 104 -17.15 5.25 -8.56
CA LEU A 104 -17.72 4.37 -7.53
C LEU A 104 -17.64 5.04 -6.14
N TRP A 105 -16.52 5.67 -5.82
CA TRP A 105 -16.35 6.33 -4.52
C TRP A 105 -17.36 7.46 -4.31
N HIS A 106 -17.62 8.25 -5.37
CA HIS A 106 -18.66 9.28 -5.34
C HIS A 106 -20.06 8.69 -5.13
N ARG A 107 -20.37 7.57 -5.78
CA ARG A 107 -21.65 6.88 -5.61
C ARG A 107 -21.82 6.33 -4.19
N GLU A 108 -20.79 5.73 -3.61
CA GLU A 108 -20.83 5.12 -2.29
C GLU A 108 -20.66 6.13 -1.13
N GLY A 109 -19.82 7.13 -1.33
CA GLY A 109 -19.47 8.12 -0.31
C GLY A 109 -20.22 9.46 -0.43
N GLY A 110 -20.95 9.68 -1.53
CA GLY A 110 -21.67 10.94 -1.76
C GLY A 110 -20.80 12.10 -2.24
N GLN A 111 -21.30 13.32 -2.08
CA GLN A 111 -20.68 14.54 -2.61
C GLN A 111 -19.28 14.82 -2.03
N GLN A 112 -18.98 14.33 -0.84
CA GLN A 112 -17.65 14.43 -0.22
C GLN A 112 -16.54 13.81 -1.07
N TRP A 113 -16.90 12.92 -2.01
CA TRP A 113 -15.98 12.21 -2.90
C TRP A 113 -16.19 12.61 -4.36
N SER A 114 -16.69 13.82 -4.62
CA SER A 114 -16.76 14.35 -5.97
C SER A 114 -15.35 14.56 -6.57
N LEU A 115 -15.22 14.41 -7.88
CA LEU A 115 -13.93 14.51 -8.58
C LEU A 115 -13.22 15.86 -8.32
N GLY A 116 -13.99 16.94 -8.23
CA GLY A 116 -13.43 18.28 -7.93
C GLY A 116 -12.70 18.31 -6.59
N LEU A 117 -13.38 17.83 -5.52
CA LEU A 117 -12.81 17.79 -4.17
C LEU A 117 -11.61 16.84 -4.06
N ILE A 118 -11.63 15.73 -4.79
CA ILE A 118 -10.51 14.79 -4.88
C ILE A 118 -9.29 15.45 -5.57
N ASP A 119 -9.51 16.13 -6.70
CA ASP A 119 -8.44 16.84 -7.41
C ASP A 119 -7.83 17.97 -6.56
N GLU A 120 -8.64 18.69 -5.78
CA GLU A 120 -8.17 19.70 -4.83
C GLU A 120 -7.30 19.08 -3.72
N ALA A 121 -7.72 17.94 -3.17
CA ALA A 121 -6.95 17.22 -2.17
C ALA A 121 -5.60 16.75 -2.72
N PHE A 122 -5.56 16.20 -3.94
CA PHE A 122 -4.31 15.86 -4.61
C PHE A 122 -3.45 17.10 -4.92
N ALA A 123 -4.04 18.22 -5.29
CA ALA A 123 -3.30 19.46 -5.51
C ALA A 123 -2.57 19.93 -4.24
N ARG A 124 -3.22 19.86 -3.09
CA ARG A 124 -2.59 20.16 -1.78
C ARG A 124 -1.48 19.18 -1.44
N LEU A 125 -1.68 17.89 -1.69
CA LEU A 125 -0.62 16.89 -1.50
C LEU A 125 0.57 17.18 -2.41
N ARG A 126 0.35 17.46 -3.69
CA ARG A 126 1.43 17.81 -4.63
C ARG A 126 2.21 19.04 -4.15
N THR A 127 1.53 20.07 -3.65
CA THR A 127 2.17 21.25 -3.06
C THR A 127 3.07 20.86 -1.89
N TRP A 128 2.56 20.06 -0.95
CA TRP A 128 3.36 19.59 0.18
C TRP A 128 4.58 18.75 -0.27
N LEU A 129 4.38 17.79 -1.17
CA LEU A 129 5.45 16.93 -1.66
C LEU A 129 6.51 17.70 -2.45
N ASN A 130 6.10 18.72 -3.22
CA ASN A 130 7.02 19.55 -4.00
C ASN A 130 7.96 20.39 -3.12
N GLU A 131 7.55 20.79 -1.91
CA GLU A 131 8.45 21.42 -0.93
C GLU A 131 9.66 20.54 -0.58
N PHE A 132 9.55 19.25 -0.78
CA PHE A 132 10.60 18.26 -0.54
C PHE A 132 11.20 17.68 -1.84
N HIS A 133 10.84 18.25 -2.99
CA HIS A 133 11.19 17.75 -4.33
C HIS A 133 10.74 16.29 -4.54
N LEU A 134 9.55 15.97 -4.08
CA LEU A 134 8.93 14.64 -4.15
C LEU A 134 7.52 14.73 -4.75
N PRO A 135 7.04 13.67 -5.41
CA PRO A 135 7.81 12.52 -5.88
C PRO A 135 8.77 12.92 -7.01
N SER A 136 9.85 12.15 -7.20
CA SER A 136 10.90 12.46 -8.18
C SER A 136 11.12 11.30 -9.15
N LEU A 137 11.81 11.58 -10.26
CA LEU A 137 12.38 10.59 -11.17
C LEU A 137 13.89 10.46 -10.91
N PRO A 138 14.30 9.72 -9.86
CA PRO A 138 15.71 9.53 -9.59
C PRO A 138 16.36 8.67 -10.69
N PRO A 139 17.69 8.68 -10.82
CA PRO A 139 18.42 7.84 -11.77
C PRO A 139 17.99 6.38 -11.69
N MET A 140 17.86 5.73 -12.83
CA MET A 140 17.43 4.34 -12.97
C MET A 140 18.59 3.38 -13.17
N HIS A 141 18.33 2.10 -12.96
CA HIS A 141 19.26 1.04 -13.38
C HIS A 141 19.48 1.12 -14.91
N PRO A 142 20.72 0.91 -15.42
CA PRO A 142 20.99 1.06 -16.85
C PRO A 142 20.10 0.23 -17.77
N SER A 143 19.73 -1.00 -17.38
CA SER A 143 18.81 -1.82 -18.17
C SER A 143 17.39 -1.23 -18.19
N MET A 144 16.93 -0.60 -17.10
CA MET A 144 15.64 0.06 -17.04
C MET A 144 15.62 1.34 -17.88
N GLN A 145 16.70 2.12 -17.84
CA GLN A 145 16.83 3.29 -18.72
C GLN A 145 16.80 2.88 -20.20
N ARG A 146 17.51 1.82 -20.59
CA ARG A 146 17.47 1.29 -21.95
C ARG A 146 16.07 0.86 -22.37
N LEU A 147 15.32 0.17 -21.49
CA LEU A 147 13.92 -0.20 -21.73
C LEU A 147 13.06 1.03 -22.00
N LEU A 148 13.19 2.04 -21.15
CA LEU A 148 12.41 3.28 -21.26
C LEU A 148 12.73 4.03 -22.56
N ASP A 149 14.01 4.17 -22.90
CA ASP A 149 14.46 4.88 -24.11
C ASP A 149 13.91 4.22 -25.38
N GLN A 150 13.92 2.89 -25.44
CA GLN A 150 13.37 2.13 -26.56
C GLN A 150 11.83 2.23 -26.63
N SER A 151 11.17 2.20 -25.48
CA SER A 151 9.71 2.42 -25.42
C SER A 151 9.33 3.82 -25.91
N ALA A 152 10.11 4.84 -25.54
CA ALA A 152 9.86 6.23 -25.95
C ALA A 152 10.09 6.46 -27.45
N GLN A 153 11.00 5.74 -28.08
CA GLN A 153 11.23 5.84 -29.54
C GLN A 153 10.00 5.38 -30.34
N ASN A 154 9.29 4.35 -29.87
CA ASN A 154 8.07 3.85 -30.51
C ASN A 154 6.84 4.67 -30.13
N ALA A 155 6.82 5.27 -28.94
CA ALA A 155 5.70 6.08 -28.43
C ALA A 155 5.71 7.54 -28.91
N ARG A 156 6.79 8.03 -29.54
CA ARG A 156 6.89 9.41 -30.06
C ARG A 156 5.79 9.80 -31.06
N ALA A 157 5.06 8.84 -31.58
CA ALA A 157 3.88 9.08 -32.39
C ALA A 157 2.58 9.25 -31.57
N ALA A 158 2.55 8.94 -30.27
CA ALA A 158 1.30 8.78 -29.52
C ALA A 158 1.16 9.60 -28.21
N SER A 159 2.19 10.17 -27.61
CA SER A 159 1.98 10.85 -26.32
C SER A 159 2.75 12.15 -26.12
N SER A 160 1.97 13.21 -25.84
CA SER A 160 2.39 14.50 -25.27
C SER A 160 2.43 14.48 -23.74
N TYR A 161 2.70 13.33 -23.10
CA TYR A 161 2.73 13.24 -21.63
C TYR A 161 4.12 13.57 -21.08
N PRO A 162 4.18 14.29 -19.94
CA PRO A 162 5.44 14.51 -19.24
C PRO A 162 6.02 13.15 -18.80
N SER A 163 7.33 13.05 -18.75
CA SER A 163 8.05 11.85 -18.31
C SER A 163 7.61 11.43 -16.90
N GLY A 164 7.16 10.20 -16.75
CA GLY A 164 6.75 9.56 -15.51
C GLY A 164 5.24 9.52 -15.27
N PHE A 165 4.80 8.46 -14.59
CA PHE A 165 3.40 8.28 -14.21
C PHE A 165 3.01 9.24 -13.09
N ASP A 166 2.23 10.26 -13.40
CA ASP A 166 1.43 10.98 -12.40
C ASP A 166 0.13 10.23 -12.12
N ARG A 167 -0.50 9.68 -13.18
CA ARG A 167 -1.71 8.85 -13.14
C ARG A 167 -1.57 7.67 -14.10
N PRO A 168 -2.32 6.55 -13.90
CA PRO A 168 -2.35 5.46 -14.86
C PRO A 168 -2.77 5.93 -16.25
N HIS A 169 -1.97 5.60 -17.26
CA HIS A 169 -2.26 5.75 -18.66
C HIS A 169 -1.71 4.53 -19.41
N LEU A 170 -2.26 4.22 -20.58
CA LEU A 170 -1.79 3.07 -21.36
C LEU A 170 -0.35 3.28 -21.85
N GLY A 171 0.45 2.25 -21.68
CA GLY A 171 1.86 2.23 -22.07
C GLY A 171 2.81 2.09 -20.90
N ILE A 172 4.11 2.27 -21.18
CA ILE A 172 5.20 2.11 -20.22
C ILE A 172 5.83 3.47 -19.94
N ASP A 173 6.09 3.71 -18.65
CA ASP A 173 6.83 4.89 -18.21
C ASP A 173 7.55 4.62 -16.88
N ALA A 174 8.36 5.58 -16.46
CA ALA A 174 9.02 5.56 -15.17
C ALA A 174 8.03 5.87 -14.04
N TYR A 175 8.16 5.15 -12.93
CA TYR A 175 7.40 5.50 -11.72
C TYR A 175 8.05 6.68 -11.00
N ARG A 176 7.23 7.64 -10.60
CA ARG A 176 7.63 8.63 -9.61
C ARG A 176 7.81 7.98 -8.25
N ARG A 177 8.88 8.33 -7.56
CA ARG A 177 9.28 7.63 -6.35
C ARG A 177 9.47 8.57 -5.18
N MET A 178 9.01 8.16 -4.01
CA MET A 178 9.21 8.84 -2.73
C MET A 178 10.66 8.65 -2.27
N GLN A 179 11.58 9.30 -3.01
CA GLN A 179 13.02 9.26 -2.81
C GLN A 179 13.62 10.65 -2.91
N SER A 180 14.63 10.93 -2.11
CA SER A 180 15.43 12.15 -2.19
C SER A 180 16.89 11.82 -1.94
N ARG A 181 17.79 12.29 -2.83
CA ARG A 181 19.25 12.10 -2.71
C ARG A 181 19.63 10.63 -2.44
N GLY A 182 19.06 9.71 -3.22
CA GLY A 182 19.32 8.27 -3.11
C GLY A 182 18.79 7.60 -1.84
N ARG A 183 17.88 8.22 -1.10
CA ARG A 183 17.29 7.66 0.11
C ARG A 183 15.76 7.60 -0.01
N ARG A 184 15.16 6.61 0.64
CA ARG A 184 13.72 6.57 0.93
C ARG A 184 13.29 7.83 1.66
N VAL A 185 12.10 8.32 1.32
CA VAL A 185 11.36 9.29 2.13
C VAL A 185 10.00 8.71 2.46
N SER A 186 9.79 8.36 3.72
CA SER A 186 8.48 7.93 4.22
C SER A 186 7.60 9.12 4.59
N MET A 187 6.30 8.92 4.76
CA MET A 187 5.41 9.98 5.24
C MET A 187 5.80 10.50 6.63
N TRP A 188 6.36 9.64 7.47
CA TRP A 188 6.95 10.09 8.74
C TRP A 188 8.13 11.06 8.54
N ASN A 189 9.00 10.81 7.57
CA ASN A 189 10.12 11.72 7.30
C ASN A 189 9.63 13.12 6.91
N LEU A 190 8.53 13.22 6.18
CA LEU A 190 7.91 14.51 5.82
C LEU A 190 7.33 15.19 7.05
N LEU A 191 6.51 14.48 7.81
CA LEU A 191 5.88 15.00 9.03
C LEU A 191 6.92 15.45 10.06
N ALA A 192 7.98 14.65 10.27
CA ALA A 192 9.05 14.98 11.23
C ALA A 192 9.80 16.27 10.85
N ARG A 193 9.99 16.53 9.55
CA ARG A 193 10.57 17.81 9.07
C ARG A 193 9.64 18.99 9.30
N ASP A 194 8.35 18.81 9.06
CA ASP A 194 7.36 19.84 9.35
C ASP A 194 7.27 20.10 10.85
N GLN A 195 7.26 19.05 11.67
CA GLN A 195 7.27 19.17 13.12
C GLN A 195 8.48 19.97 13.63
N GLN A 196 9.67 19.78 13.05
CA GLN A 196 10.85 20.58 13.39
C GLN A 196 10.66 22.08 13.07
N ARG A 197 9.96 22.40 11.96
CA ARG A 197 9.62 23.79 11.61
C ARG A 197 8.59 24.39 12.57
N TRP A 198 7.64 23.58 13.06
CA TRP A 198 6.58 24.05 13.97
C TRP A 198 7.07 24.26 15.41
N LEU A 199 8.11 23.56 15.87
CA LEU A 199 8.66 23.73 17.22
C LEU A 199 9.10 25.17 17.53
N THR A 200 9.35 25.98 16.50
CA THR A 200 9.69 27.40 16.62
C THR A 200 8.46 28.33 16.57
N ALA A 201 7.31 27.87 16.11
CA ALA A 201 6.14 28.72 15.82
C ALA A 201 4.87 28.37 16.63
N THR A 202 4.70 27.11 17.07
CA THR A 202 3.47 26.66 17.73
C THR A 202 3.81 25.63 18.81
N GLN A 203 3.66 26.02 20.06
CA GLN A 203 3.88 25.12 21.20
C GLN A 203 2.92 23.92 21.13
N GLN A 204 3.49 22.70 21.01
CA GLN A 204 2.89 21.40 21.41
C GLN A 204 1.59 20.95 20.75
N GLN A 205 1.28 21.33 19.50
CA GLN A 205 0.06 20.85 18.84
C GLN A 205 0.15 19.38 18.36
N LEU A 206 1.35 18.82 18.20
CA LEU A 206 1.55 17.42 17.80
C LEU A 206 2.47 16.69 18.78
N ARG A 207 1.92 15.66 19.40
CA ARG A 207 2.67 14.70 20.21
C ARG A 207 2.63 13.32 19.57
N VAL A 208 3.78 12.71 19.35
CA VAL A 208 3.91 11.36 18.75
C VAL A 208 4.51 10.41 19.79
N ILE A 209 3.85 9.28 20.02
CA ILE A 209 4.31 8.25 20.96
C ILE A 209 4.50 6.94 20.18
N PRO A 210 5.74 6.56 19.84
CA PRO A 210 6.06 5.26 19.27
C PRO A 210 6.04 4.16 20.33
N ASP A 211 6.21 2.91 19.91
CA ASP A 211 6.23 1.72 20.78
C ASP A 211 5.01 1.67 21.72
N THR A 212 3.85 2.14 21.22
CA THR A 212 2.60 2.23 21.99
C THR A 212 1.44 1.68 21.17
N ARG A 213 0.89 0.55 21.58
CA ARG A 213 -0.15 -0.18 20.85
C ARG A 213 -1.52 0.08 21.44
N ALA A 214 -2.44 0.65 20.67
CA ALA A 214 -3.86 0.72 21.05
C ALA A 214 -4.46 -0.69 21.05
N VAL A 215 -5.20 -1.02 22.10
CA VAL A 215 -5.81 -2.35 22.31
C VAL A 215 -7.30 -2.30 22.52
N ARG A 216 -7.86 -1.13 22.87
CA ARG A 216 -9.31 -0.90 23.06
C ARG A 216 -9.67 0.54 22.74
N LEU A 217 -10.88 0.71 22.22
CA LEU A 217 -11.55 2.00 22.15
C LEU A 217 -12.29 2.26 23.48
N LEU A 218 -12.28 3.49 23.94
CA LEU A 218 -13.00 3.93 25.14
C LEU A 218 -14.23 4.73 24.70
N PHE A 219 -15.37 4.44 25.32
CA PHE A 219 -16.64 5.03 24.98
C PHE A 219 -17.36 5.60 26.21
N ASP A 220 -18.12 6.66 25.97
CA ASP A 220 -19.17 7.17 26.86
C ASP A 220 -20.48 7.19 26.04
N GLY A 221 -21.43 6.28 26.35
CA GLY A 221 -22.54 5.98 25.43
C GLY A 221 -21.99 5.59 24.05
N ASP A 222 -22.50 6.18 22.98
CA ASP A 222 -22.02 5.92 21.60
C ASP A 222 -20.83 6.79 21.18
N ARG A 223 -20.38 7.67 22.06
CA ARG A 223 -19.28 8.60 21.80
C ARG A 223 -17.94 7.95 22.14
N ALA A 224 -17.03 7.89 21.15
CA ALA A 224 -15.65 7.53 21.39
C ALA A 224 -14.92 8.67 22.10
N ILE A 225 -14.34 8.37 23.27
CA ILE A 225 -13.67 9.34 24.14
C ILE A 225 -12.17 9.09 24.27
N GLY A 226 -11.64 8.06 23.63
CA GLY A 226 -10.22 7.76 23.70
C GLY A 226 -9.87 6.31 23.39
N VAL A 227 -8.66 5.92 23.79
CA VAL A 227 -8.14 4.56 23.62
C VAL A 227 -7.40 4.09 24.87
N SER A 228 -7.50 2.79 25.16
CA SER A 228 -6.59 2.07 26.03
C SER A 228 -5.42 1.55 25.18
N CYS A 229 -4.20 1.71 25.65
CA CYS A 229 -3.02 1.29 24.93
C CYS A 229 -1.97 0.68 25.86
N ILE A 230 -1.18 -0.25 25.31
CA ILE A 230 0.00 -0.82 25.96
C ILE A 230 1.20 0.06 25.60
N SER A 231 1.86 0.59 26.62
CA SER A 231 3.07 1.41 26.46
C SER A 231 4.31 0.55 26.22
N SER A 232 5.42 1.19 25.88
CA SER A 232 6.73 0.52 25.74
C SER A 232 7.22 -0.19 27.02
N SER A 233 6.68 0.18 28.19
CA SER A 233 6.97 -0.51 29.48
C SER A 233 6.06 -1.73 29.72
N GLY A 234 5.11 -2.04 28.82
CA GLY A 234 4.09 -3.07 29.02
C GLY A 234 2.90 -2.64 29.88
N SER A 235 2.88 -1.41 30.37
CA SER A 235 1.78 -0.90 31.19
C SER A 235 0.60 -0.45 30.33
N ILE A 236 -0.62 -0.72 30.80
CA ILE A 236 -1.84 -0.21 30.20
C ILE A 236 -2.03 1.25 30.61
N VAL A 237 -2.31 2.09 29.63
CA VAL A 237 -2.52 3.53 29.82
C VAL A 237 -3.70 3.98 28.96
N GLU A 238 -4.66 4.68 29.58
CA GLU A 238 -5.72 5.36 28.84
C GLU A 238 -5.23 6.70 28.29
N ARG A 239 -5.69 7.02 27.09
CA ARG A 239 -5.53 8.32 26.43
C ARG A 239 -6.90 8.82 26.02
N ARG A 240 -7.24 10.05 26.38
CA ARG A 240 -8.55 10.64 26.11
C ARG A 240 -8.46 11.74 25.07
N ALA A 241 -9.51 11.83 24.24
CA ALA A 241 -9.66 12.82 23.20
C ALA A 241 -10.94 13.63 23.42
N ASN A 242 -10.86 14.94 23.30
CA ASN A 242 -12.01 15.83 23.46
C ASN A 242 -12.93 15.83 22.23
N ARG A 243 -12.36 15.65 21.03
CA ARG A 243 -13.06 15.82 19.75
C ARG A 243 -13.16 14.55 18.93
N GLY A 244 -12.20 13.63 19.04
CA GLY A 244 -12.35 12.36 18.35
C GLY A 244 -11.13 11.47 18.26
N VAL A 245 -11.42 10.23 17.86
CA VAL A 245 -10.45 9.18 17.61
C VAL A 245 -10.44 8.84 16.12
N LEU A 246 -9.26 8.90 15.50
CA LEU A 246 -9.03 8.67 14.08
C LEU A 246 -8.21 7.38 13.93
N LEU A 247 -8.84 6.31 13.43
CA LEU A 247 -8.20 5.02 13.23
C LEU A 247 -7.45 4.99 11.90
N CYS A 248 -6.15 4.76 11.96
CA CYS A 248 -5.22 4.72 10.83
C CYS A 248 -4.25 3.54 10.94
N ALA A 249 -4.68 2.45 11.61
CA ALA A 249 -3.83 1.30 11.90
C ALA A 249 -3.66 0.34 10.69
N GLY A 250 -4.29 0.65 9.56
CA GLY A 250 -4.21 -0.09 8.31
C GLY A 250 -5.25 -1.19 8.19
N THR A 251 -5.32 -1.78 7.00
CA THR A 251 -6.37 -2.72 6.57
C THR A 251 -6.55 -3.91 7.50
N ILE A 252 -5.53 -4.33 8.22
CA ILE A 252 -5.58 -5.52 9.09
C ILE A 252 -5.81 -5.13 10.55
N GLU A 253 -5.04 -4.18 11.07
CA GLU A 253 -5.10 -3.86 12.50
C GLU A 253 -6.27 -2.91 12.87
N THR A 254 -6.80 -2.11 11.90
CA THR A 254 -7.99 -1.27 12.17
C THR A 254 -9.23 -2.11 12.48
N PRO A 255 -9.69 -3.04 11.63
CA PRO A 255 -10.84 -3.89 11.99
C PRO A 255 -10.56 -4.76 13.23
N ARG A 256 -9.32 -5.21 13.43
CA ARG A 256 -8.95 -5.97 14.62
C ARG A 256 -9.16 -5.17 15.91
N LEU A 257 -8.72 -3.91 15.95
CA LEU A 257 -8.94 -3.02 17.09
C LEU A 257 -10.44 -2.73 17.31
N MET A 258 -11.20 -2.54 16.24
CA MET A 258 -12.65 -2.34 16.33
C MET A 258 -13.34 -3.59 16.89
N MET A 259 -13.05 -4.78 16.36
CA MET A 259 -13.59 -6.04 16.89
C MET A 259 -13.18 -6.26 18.35
N ALA A 260 -11.93 -5.98 18.70
CA ALA A 260 -11.47 -6.04 20.07
C ALA A 260 -12.26 -5.14 21.01
N SER A 261 -12.83 -4.05 20.50
CA SER A 261 -13.62 -3.06 21.25
C SER A 261 -15.13 -3.34 21.22
N GLY A 262 -15.55 -4.50 20.72
CA GLY A 262 -16.96 -4.92 20.62
C GLY A 262 -17.71 -4.31 19.45
N LEU A 263 -17.01 -3.74 18.45
CA LEU A 263 -17.63 -3.28 17.21
C LEU A 263 -17.31 -4.30 16.11
N GLY A 264 -18.34 -4.92 15.52
CA GLY A 264 -18.11 -5.93 14.46
C GLY A 264 -19.32 -6.83 14.28
N PRO A 265 -19.22 -7.88 13.45
CA PRO A 265 -20.29 -8.84 13.28
C PRO A 265 -20.67 -9.48 14.62
N GLY A 266 -21.93 -9.32 15.02
CA GLY A 266 -22.41 -9.74 16.34
C GLY A 266 -22.15 -11.20 16.63
N ASP A 267 -22.39 -12.08 15.65
CA ASP A 267 -22.14 -13.52 15.79
C ASP A 267 -20.65 -13.84 15.97
N ASP A 268 -19.76 -13.18 15.20
CA ASP A 268 -18.30 -13.38 15.30
C ASP A 268 -17.79 -12.93 16.67
N LEU A 269 -18.30 -11.80 17.18
CA LEU A 269 -17.96 -11.27 18.50
C LEU A 269 -18.42 -12.21 19.61
N GLN A 270 -19.68 -12.65 19.57
CA GLN A 270 -20.27 -13.57 20.54
C GLN A 270 -19.50 -14.90 20.57
N TRP A 271 -19.19 -15.44 19.38
CA TRP A 271 -18.42 -16.68 19.26
C TRP A 271 -17.01 -16.57 19.86
N SER A 272 -16.44 -15.36 19.82
CA SER A 272 -15.11 -15.07 20.38
C SER A 272 -15.16 -14.62 21.84
N GLY A 273 -16.33 -14.62 22.48
CA GLY A 273 -16.50 -14.19 23.88
C GLY A 273 -16.34 -12.68 24.09
N ILE A 274 -16.43 -11.88 23.03
CA ILE A 274 -16.33 -10.42 23.11
C ILE A 274 -17.76 -9.85 23.17
N PRO A 275 -18.11 -9.08 24.21
CA PRO A 275 -19.42 -8.42 24.27
C PRO A 275 -19.65 -7.53 23.05
N CYS A 276 -20.73 -7.80 22.31
CA CYS A 276 -21.11 -6.98 21.17
C CYS A 276 -21.66 -5.64 21.68
N ARG A 277 -20.92 -4.59 21.41
CA ARG A 277 -21.33 -3.20 21.68
C ARG A 277 -22.14 -2.64 20.52
N LEU A 278 -21.70 -2.90 19.31
CA LEU A 278 -22.32 -2.42 18.08
C LEU A 278 -22.16 -3.46 17.00
N ASP A 279 -23.28 -3.93 16.48
CA ASP A 279 -23.28 -4.88 15.35
C ASP A 279 -22.97 -4.16 14.05
N LEU A 280 -21.82 -4.53 13.45
CA LEU A 280 -21.34 -4.05 12.17
C LEU A 280 -21.04 -5.26 11.27
N PRO A 281 -22.05 -5.83 10.60
CA PRO A 281 -21.93 -7.11 9.91
C PRO A 281 -20.89 -7.11 8.78
N GLU A 282 -20.61 -5.95 8.18
CA GLU A 282 -19.64 -5.80 7.09
C GLU A 282 -18.21 -5.52 7.58
N LEU A 283 -17.97 -5.35 8.89
CA LEU A 283 -16.62 -5.14 9.41
C LEU A 283 -15.75 -6.40 9.20
N GLY A 284 -14.56 -6.20 8.70
CA GLY A 284 -13.63 -7.29 8.37
C GLY A 284 -13.96 -7.99 7.05
N ARG A 285 -15.08 -7.68 6.41
CA ARG A 285 -15.46 -8.23 5.10
C ARG A 285 -14.84 -7.43 3.96
N HIS A 286 -15.03 -7.87 2.73
CA HIS A 286 -14.57 -7.18 1.51
C HIS A 286 -13.06 -6.92 1.42
N LEU A 287 -12.24 -7.72 2.08
CA LEU A 287 -10.78 -7.65 1.90
C LEU A 287 -10.44 -7.81 0.42
N GLN A 288 -9.73 -6.85 -0.12
CA GLN A 288 -9.25 -6.79 -1.49
C GLN A 288 -7.74 -6.68 -1.51
N ASP A 289 -7.12 -7.21 -2.54
CA ASP A 289 -5.69 -7.08 -2.77
C ASP A 289 -5.36 -7.29 -4.24
N HIS A 290 -4.22 -6.78 -4.67
CA HIS A 290 -3.64 -7.08 -5.96
C HIS A 290 -2.65 -8.24 -5.85
N LEU A 291 -2.92 -9.33 -6.59
CA LEU A 291 -1.94 -10.38 -6.81
C LEU A 291 -1.03 -10.04 -7.99
N VAL A 292 0.16 -10.59 -7.98
CA VAL A 292 1.15 -10.45 -9.03
C VAL A 292 1.63 -11.81 -9.51
N PHE A 293 1.89 -11.93 -10.81
CA PHE A 293 2.54 -13.09 -11.40
C PHE A 293 3.73 -12.61 -12.26
N PRO A 294 4.97 -13.04 -11.99
CA PRO A 294 6.14 -12.62 -12.75
C PRO A 294 6.33 -13.43 -14.04
N ILE A 295 6.77 -12.74 -15.09
CA ILE A 295 7.35 -13.32 -16.30
C ILE A 295 8.81 -12.90 -16.32
N VAL A 296 9.75 -13.84 -16.31
CA VAL A 296 11.16 -13.55 -16.13
C VAL A 296 11.96 -13.90 -17.38
N TYR A 297 12.73 -12.93 -17.87
CA TYR A 297 13.66 -13.08 -18.99
C TYR A 297 15.10 -12.96 -18.50
N ARG A 298 16.00 -13.72 -19.13
CA ARG A 298 17.43 -13.50 -19.01
C ARG A 298 17.82 -12.34 -19.91
N LEU A 299 18.73 -11.48 -19.44
CA LEU A 299 19.35 -10.49 -20.31
C LEU A 299 20.50 -11.12 -21.07
N GLU A 300 20.61 -10.85 -22.37
CA GLU A 300 21.79 -11.21 -23.14
C GLU A 300 22.94 -10.28 -22.74
N SER A 301 23.98 -10.86 -22.16
CA SER A 301 25.15 -10.10 -21.75
C SER A 301 25.99 -9.72 -23.02
N ASN A 302 26.17 -8.44 -23.24
CA ASN A 302 27.12 -7.95 -24.26
C ASN A 302 28.58 -8.18 -23.85
N GLY A 303 28.93 -9.34 -23.28
CA GLY A 303 30.28 -9.86 -23.10
C GLY A 303 31.24 -9.12 -22.16
N LYS A 304 30.92 -7.94 -21.65
CA LYS A 304 31.89 -7.10 -20.94
C LYS A 304 31.97 -7.27 -19.41
N ASP A 305 31.00 -7.95 -18.77
CA ASP A 305 30.94 -8.01 -17.28
C ASP A 305 30.81 -9.44 -16.70
N SER A 306 30.95 -10.47 -17.54
CA SER A 306 30.80 -11.87 -17.10
C SER A 306 31.96 -12.37 -16.22
N SER A 307 33.05 -11.63 -16.10
CA SER A 307 34.25 -12.02 -15.33
C SER A 307 34.18 -11.63 -13.85
N ARG A 308 33.28 -10.72 -13.45
CA ARG A 308 33.19 -10.26 -12.05
C ARG A 308 32.23 -11.12 -11.25
N SER A 309 32.64 -11.48 -10.03
CA SER A 309 31.77 -12.24 -9.13
C SER A 309 30.59 -11.41 -8.65
N GLU A 310 29.50 -12.07 -8.30
CA GLU A 310 28.31 -11.40 -7.71
C GLU A 310 28.68 -10.68 -6.40
N SER A 311 29.57 -11.26 -5.60
CA SER A 311 30.07 -10.65 -4.36
C SER A 311 30.84 -9.35 -4.60
N ASP A 312 31.63 -9.29 -5.68
CA ASP A 312 32.36 -8.06 -6.04
C ASP A 312 31.42 -6.96 -6.51
N ARG A 313 30.42 -7.31 -7.34
CA ARG A 313 29.39 -6.36 -7.78
C ARG A 313 28.60 -5.80 -6.59
N GLN A 314 28.19 -6.64 -5.64
CA GLN A 314 27.48 -6.20 -4.44
C GLN A 314 28.34 -5.33 -3.53
N ARG A 315 29.64 -5.64 -3.39
CA ARG A 315 30.60 -4.82 -2.65
C ARG A 315 30.76 -3.44 -3.28
N ASP A 316 30.97 -3.39 -4.59
CA ASP A 316 31.16 -2.12 -5.30
C ASP A 316 29.89 -1.26 -5.26
N ALA A 317 28.71 -1.85 -5.46
CA ALA A 317 27.43 -1.17 -5.31
C ALA A 317 27.25 -0.60 -3.89
N ARG A 318 27.70 -1.33 -2.85
CA ARG A 318 27.67 -0.84 -1.47
C ARG A 318 28.63 0.33 -1.26
N LEU A 319 29.86 0.25 -1.76
CA LEU A 319 30.86 1.32 -1.66
C LEU A 319 30.40 2.58 -2.40
N GLN A 320 29.87 2.43 -3.60
CA GLN A 320 29.31 3.53 -4.38
C GLN A 320 28.17 4.22 -3.59
N TYR A 321 27.24 3.44 -3.07
CA TYR A 321 26.13 3.99 -2.28
C TYR A 321 26.59 4.68 -1.00
N LEU A 322 27.59 4.17 -0.32
CA LEU A 322 28.15 4.80 0.88
C LEU A 322 28.85 6.12 0.57
N ARG A 323 29.53 6.20 -0.59
CA ARG A 323 30.27 7.39 -1.03
C ARG A 323 29.34 8.53 -1.44
N ASP A 324 28.37 8.27 -2.31
CA ASP A 324 27.60 9.32 -3.00
C ASP A 324 26.09 9.07 -3.09
N ARG A 325 25.58 7.98 -2.48
CA ARG A 325 24.17 7.58 -2.51
C ARG A 325 23.63 7.29 -3.92
N SER A 326 24.49 6.88 -4.83
CA SER A 326 24.14 6.50 -6.20
C SER A 326 24.30 5.00 -6.47
N GLY A 327 24.06 4.60 -7.72
CA GLY A 327 24.24 3.24 -8.20
C GLY A 327 23.09 2.30 -7.84
N PRO A 328 23.27 0.99 -8.00
CA PRO A 328 22.18 0.00 -7.89
C PRO A 328 21.43 0.03 -6.56
N ARG A 329 22.09 0.44 -5.47
CA ARG A 329 21.44 0.52 -4.16
C ARG A 329 20.52 1.72 -3.98
N SER A 330 20.58 2.71 -4.85
CA SER A 330 19.61 3.82 -4.89
C SER A 330 18.36 3.49 -5.70
N SER A 331 18.31 2.35 -6.39
CA SER A 331 17.12 1.82 -7.06
C SER A 331 16.11 1.25 -6.05
N ASN A 332 14.83 1.48 -6.30
CA ASN A 332 13.75 0.80 -5.59
C ASN A 332 13.37 -0.55 -6.22
N LEU A 333 14.12 -1.04 -7.18
CA LEU A 333 13.90 -2.24 -7.99
C LEU A 333 12.67 -2.18 -8.91
N ALA A 334 11.62 -1.46 -8.57
CA ALA A 334 10.41 -1.29 -9.39
C ALA A 334 10.40 0.14 -9.99
N GLU A 335 11.32 0.41 -10.89
CA GLU A 335 11.57 1.74 -11.45
C GLU A 335 10.66 2.09 -12.61
N LEU A 336 10.28 1.06 -13.39
CA LEU A 336 9.42 1.14 -14.55
C LEU A 336 8.17 0.30 -14.35
N GLY A 337 7.16 0.64 -15.11
CA GLY A 337 5.99 -0.17 -15.25
C GLY A 337 5.11 0.29 -16.38
N GLY A 338 3.94 -0.29 -16.47
CA GLY A 338 2.98 0.05 -17.49
C GLY A 338 1.58 -0.36 -17.10
N PHE A 339 0.62 0.24 -17.80
CA PHE A 339 -0.79 -0.08 -17.69
C PHE A 339 -1.30 -0.47 -19.05
N PHE A 340 -2.08 -1.55 -19.13
CA PHE A 340 -2.46 -2.18 -20.36
C PHE A 340 -3.90 -2.70 -20.35
N GLU A 341 -4.45 -2.90 -21.55
CA GLU A 341 -5.69 -3.63 -21.79
C GLU A 341 -5.42 -5.09 -22.15
N LEU A 342 -6.47 -5.92 -22.10
CA LEU A 342 -6.37 -7.35 -22.46
C LEU A 342 -6.41 -7.59 -23.96
N SER A 343 -6.94 -6.66 -24.75
CA SER A 343 -7.22 -6.80 -26.19
C SER A 343 -6.04 -6.56 -27.13
N GLY A 344 -4.81 -6.42 -26.60
CA GLY A 344 -3.58 -6.28 -27.40
C GLY A 344 -3.26 -4.86 -27.86
N ALA A 345 -2.05 -4.66 -28.39
CA ALA A 345 -1.46 -3.35 -28.70
C ALA A 345 -2.20 -2.50 -29.75
N LYS A 346 -3.10 -3.09 -30.54
CA LYS A 346 -3.80 -2.37 -31.62
C LYS A 346 -4.90 -1.42 -31.15
N GLU A 347 -5.46 -1.62 -29.95
CA GLU A 347 -6.49 -0.74 -29.37
C GLU A 347 -5.92 0.34 -28.43
N LEU A 348 -4.62 0.39 -28.23
CA LEU A 348 -3.90 1.42 -27.45
C LEU A 348 -4.16 2.86 -27.92
N ALA A 349 -4.69 3.04 -29.13
CA ALA A 349 -4.96 4.35 -29.72
C ALA A 349 -6.24 5.03 -29.20
N SER A 350 -7.14 4.34 -28.48
CA SER A 350 -8.34 4.96 -27.97
C SER A 350 -8.09 5.59 -26.59
N ARG A 351 -8.18 6.91 -26.50
CA ARG A 351 -8.10 7.69 -25.25
C ARG A 351 -9.17 7.32 -24.19
N ARG A 352 -10.05 6.35 -24.50
CA ARG A 352 -11.16 5.88 -23.64
C ARG A 352 -10.88 4.53 -22.99
N ALA A 353 -9.79 3.87 -23.36
CA ALA A 353 -9.47 2.55 -22.85
C ALA A 353 -9.14 2.56 -21.34
N VAL A 354 -9.73 1.63 -20.60
CA VAL A 354 -9.53 1.49 -19.15
C VAL A 354 -8.42 0.49 -18.92
N PRO A 355 -7.33 0.82 -18.20
CA PRO A 355 -6.32 -0.16 -17.85
C PRO A 355 -6.95 -1.37 -17.14
N ARG A 356 -6.66 -2.57 -17.64
CA ARG A 356 -7.13 -3.84 -17.07
C ARG A 356 -6.06 -4.54 -16.23
N PHE A 357 -4.79 -4.32 -16.56
CA PHE A 357 -3.68 -4.82 -15.74
C PHE A 357 -2.53 -3.83 -15.70
N GLN A 358 -1.78 -3.91 -14.60
CA GLN A 358 -0.52 -3.21 -14.39
C GLN A 358 0.63 -4.21 -14.55
N MET A 359 1.75 -3.73 -15.03
CA MET A 359 2.99 -4.49 -15.10
C MET A 359 4.09 -3.70 -14.41
N HIS A 360 4.68 -4.27 -13.36
CA HIS A 360 5.92 -3.74 -12.78
C HIS A 360 7.11 -4.38 -13.46
N ILE A 361 8.10 -3.58 -13.85
CA ILE A 361 9.31 -4.05 -14.53
C ILE A 361 10.48 -3.86 -13.58
N THR A 362 11.20 -4.96 -13.29
CA THR A 362 12.27 -4.98 -12.29
C THR A 362 13.56 -5.57 -12.88
N PRO A 363 14.74 -4.96 -12.62
CA PRO A 363 16.03 -5.47 -13.11
C PRO A 363 16.55 -6.63 -12.24
N THR A 364 15.71 -7.59 -11.93
CA THR A 364 16.04 -8.72 -11.05
C THR A 364 15.20 -9.94 -11.39
N HIS A 365 15.64 -11.10 -10.94
CA HIS A 365 14.83 -12.30 -10.93
C HIS A 365 13.82 -12.21 -9.77
N TYR A 366 12.63 -11.67 -10.02
CA TYR A 366 11.59 -11.51 -9.03
C TYR A 366 10.67 -12.71 -9.02
N LEU A 367 10.93 -13.67 -8.13
CA LEU A 367 10.10 -14.87 -7.96
C LEU A 367 10.04 -15.24 -6.46
N GLU A 368 8.86 -15.18 -5.86
CA GLU A 368 8.66 -15.64 -4.49
C GLU A 368 8.76 -17.19 -4.41
N PRO A 369 9.33 -17.77 -3.37
CA PRO A 369 9.82 -17.14 -2.13
C PRO A 369 11.26 -16.62 -2.18
N ASN A 370 11.93 -16.67 -3.31
CA ASN A 370 13.31 -16.21 -3.47
C ASN A 370 13.42 -15.18 -4.60
N PRO A 371 13.11 -13.91 -4.33
CA PRO A 371 13.08 -12.87 -5.35
C PRO A 371 14.46 -12.53 -5.96
N PHE A 372 15.56 -13.09 -5.44
CA PHE A 372 16.93 -12.88 -5.94
C PHE A 372 17.65 -14.18 -6.31
N GLY A 373 16.92 -15.27 -6.51
CA GLY A 373 17.49 -16.62 -6.65
C GLY A 373 18.09 -16.97 -8.00
N GLY A 374 17.98 -16.09 -9.01
CA GLY A 374 18.49 -16.35 -10.36
C GLY A 374 19.99 -16.05 -10.51
N ARG A 375 20.73 -16.87 -11.29
CA ARG A 375 22.10 -16.55 -11.71
C ARG A 375 22.07 -15.73 -13.00
N GLY A 376 22.92 -14.72 -13.09
CA GLY A 376 23.00 -13.81 -14.23
C GLY A 376 22.08 -12.61 -14.11
N GLU A 377 22.06 -11.79 -15.15
CA GLU A 377 21.17 -10.63 -15.20
C GLU A 377 19.80 -11.03 -15.71
N HIS A 378 18.77 -10.56 -15.02
CA HIS A 378 17.38 -10.85 -15.36
C HIS A 378 16.55 -9.58 -15.33
N VAL A 379 15.48 -9.59 -16.11
CA VAL A 379 14.36 -8.66 -16.01
C VAL A 379 13.09 -9.44 -15.74
N SER A 380 12.34 -9.00 -14.76
CA SER A 380 11.01 -9.55 -14.47
C SER A 380 9.93 -8.54 -14.84
N PHE A 381 8.92 -9.04 -15.53
CA PHE A 381 7.68 -8.34 -15.86
C PHE A 381 6.58 -8.92 -14.97
N ALA A 382 6.25 -8.20 -13.93
CA ALA A 382 5.32 -8.66 -12.89
C ALA A 382 3.91 -8.17 -13.22
N VAL A 383 3.08 -9.06 -13.74
CA VAL A 383 1.72 -8.78 -14.24
C VAL A 383 0.71 -8.83 -13.11
N THR A 384 -0.15 -7.83 -13.02
CA THR A 384 -1.18 -7.66 -11.99
C THR A 384 -2.49 -7.19 -12.62
N PRO A 385 -3.52 -8.04 -12.74
CA PRO A 385 -4.87 -7.60 -13.01
C PRO A 385 -5.37 -6.62 -11.96
N LEU A 386 -6.01 -5.53 -12.40
CA LEU A 386 -6.42 -4.42 -11.53
C LEU A 386 -7.84 -4.56 -10.99
N GLN A 387 -8.65 -5.39 -11.63
CA GLN A 387 -10.04 -5.62 -11.26
C GLN A 387 -10.24 -7.11 -11.03
N ASN A 388 -10.27 -7.53 -9.76
CA ASN A 388 -10.66 -8.88 -9.40
C ASN A 388 -12.04 -8.88 -8.74
N GLY A 389 -12.81 -9.94 -8.98
CA GLY A 389 -14.14 -10.15 -8.40
C GLY A 389 -14.09 -10.79 -7.01
N THR A 390 -12.95 -11.31 -6.60
CA THR A 390 -12.77 -11.98 -5.32
C THR A 390 -12.81 -10.98 -4.17
N ARG A 391 -13.47 -11.38 -3.09
CA ARG A 391 -13.49 -10.68 -1.80
C ARG A 391 -13.12 -11.66 -0.71
N GLY A 392 -12.27 -11.20 0.19
CA GLY A 392 -11.84 -11.92 1.37
C GLY A 392 -12.38 -11.33 2.65
N SER A 393 -11.83 -11.78 3.77
CA SER A 393 -12.24 -11.32 5.09
C SER A 393 -11.08 -11.34 6.10
N ILE A 394 -11.28 -10.56 7.16
CA ILE A 394 -10.55 -10.65 8.42
C ILE A 394 -11.58 -10.95 9.50
N THR A 395 -11.43 -12.05 10.18
CA THR A 395 -12.34 -12.48 11.24
C THR A 395 -11.57 -12.76 12.52
N LEU A 396 -12.27 -12.77 13.64
CA LEU A 396 -11.68 -13.25 14.88
C LEU A 396 -11.36 -14.74 14.77
N ALA A 397 -10.19 -15.14 15.23
CA ALA A 397 -9.87 -16.56 15.35
C ALA A 397 -10.31 -17.06 16.73
N GLN A 398 -10.68 -18.33 16.80
CA GLN A 398 -11.05 -18.95 18.07
C GLN A 398 -9.89 -18.82 19.06
N ALA A 399 -10.14 -18.19 20.18
CA ALA A 399 -9.17 -18.16 21.26
C ALA A 399 -9.05 -19.57 21.86
N LYS A 400 -7.83 -20.10 21.89
CA LYS A 400 -7.54 -21.31 22.65
C LYS A 400 -7.35 -20.91 24.12
N GLY A 401 -8.45 -20.88 24.90
CA GLY A 401 -8.47 -20.44 26.30
C GLY A 401 -9.05 -19.04 26.49
N ASP A 402 -9.05 -18.56 27.73
CA ASP A 402 -9.53 -17.21 28.06
C ASP A 402 -8.67 -16.17 27.37
N TRP A 403 -9.29 -15.40 26.47
CA TRP A 403 -8.62 -14.28 25.83
C TRP A 403 -8.41 -13.16 26.85
N ASP A 404 -7.15 -12.76 27.00
CA ASP A 404 -6.80 -11.62 27.85
C ASP A 404 -7.35 -10.32 27.24
N SER A 405 -8.30 -9.72 27.97
CA SER A 405 -8.93 -8.46 27.55
C SER A 405 -7.94 -7.29 27.41
N GLU A 406 -6.73 -7.43 27.93
CA GLU A 406 -5.66 -6.44 27.85
C GLU A 406 -4.81 -6.57 26.57
N SER A 407 -5.08 -7.59 25.72
CA SER A 407 -4.42 -7.81 24.44
C SER A 407 -5.39 -7.69 23.25
N LEU A 408 -4.88 -7.63 22.02
CA LEU A 408 -5.70 -7.76 20.82
C LEU A 408 -5.99 -9.23 20.52
N PRO A 409 -7.23 -9.61 20.17
CA PRO A 409 -7.59 -10.98 19.86
C PRO A 409 -6.84 -11.49 18.63
N PRO A 410 -6.58 -12.81 18.53
CA PRO A 410 -6.06 -13.40 17.32
C PRO A 410 -7.07 -13.26 16.18
N ILE A 411 -6.57 -13.17 14.95
CA ILE A 411 -7.41 -13.03 13.75
C ILE A 411 -7.04 -14.07 12.70
N THR A 412 -8.02 -14.42 11.88
CA THR A 412 -7.84 -15.15 10.62
C THR A 412 -7.91 -14.16 9.47
N ILE A 413 -6.93 -14.19 8.59
CA ILE A 413 -6.88 -13.34 7.41
C ILE A 413 -7.05 -14.23 6.19
N ASP A 414 -8.16 -14.10 5.50
CA ASP A 414 -8.47 -14.87 4.29
C ASP A 414 -8.78 -13.94 3.12
N PRO A 415 -7.80 -13.63 2.27
CA PRO A 415 -8.04 -12.87 1.06
C PRO A 415 -8.84 -13.64 0.01
N ASN A 416 -9.03 -14.94 0.18
CA ASN A 416 -9.76 -15.83 -0.73
C ASN A 416 -9.23 -15.78 -2.19
N TYR A 417 -7.90 -15.68 -2.34
CA TYR A 417 -7.23 -15.47 -3.62
C TYR A 417 -7.59 -16.51 -4.67
N LEU A 418 -7.91 -16.04 -5.89
CA LEU A 418 -8.22 -16.85 -7.08
C LEU A 418 -9.33 -17.90 -6.83
N SER A 419 -10.27 -17.62 -5.95
CA SER A 419 -11.40 -18.50 -5.66
C SER A 419 -12.40 -18.56 -6.82
N LYS A 420 -12.52 -17.47 -7.58
CA LYS A 420 -13.40 -17.39 -8.75
C LYS A 420 -12.64 -17.81 -10.00
N GLU A 421 -13.32 -18.59 -10.87
CA GLU A 421 -12.77 -18.97 -12.18
C GLU A 421 -12.50 -17.76 -13.05
N SER A 422 -13.42 -16.78 -13.07
CA SER A 422 -13.25 -15.53 -13.81
C SER A 422 -11.96 -14.78 -13.47
N ASP A 423 -11.56 -14.79 -12.21
CA ASP A 423 -10.31 -14.14 -11.79
C ASP A 423 -9.09 -14.91 -12.34
N ARG A 424 -9.12 -16.26 -12.34
CA ARG A 424 -8.07 -17.09 -12.93
C ARG A 424 -7.93 -16.87 -14.43
N GLU A 425 -9.05 -16.83 -15.15
CA GLU A 425 -9.08 -16.54 -16.59
C GLU A 425 -8.52 -15.15 -16.90
N GLU A 426 -8.85 -14.14 -16.09
CA GLU A 426 -8.31 -12.79 -16.24
C GLU A 426 -6.79 -12.76 -16.05
N TYR A 427 -6.25 -13.49 -15.04
CA TYR A 427 -4.81 -13.62 -14.85
C TYR A 427 -4.12 -14.30 -16.03
N LEU A 428 -4.66 -15.41 -16.54
CA LEU A 428 -4.10 -16.10 -17.69
C LEU A 428 -4.12 -15.22 -18.94
N SER A 429 -5.20 -14.45 -19.13
CA SER A 429 -5.32 -13.48 -20.23
C SER A 429 -4.31 -12.33 -20.10
N ALA A 430 -4.12 -11.79 -18.90
CA ALA A 430 -3.14 -10.74 -18.64
C ALA A 430 -1.68 -11.23 -18.83
N ILE A 431 -1.37 -12.47 -18.43
CA ILE A 431 -0.05 -13.08 -18.68
C ILE A 431 0.20 -13.23 -20.17
N LYS A 432 -0.81 -13.69 -20.92
CA LYS A 432 -0.71 -13.79 -22.39
C LYS A 432 -0.48 -12.42 -23.01
N ALA A 433 -1.32 -11.44 -22.69
CA ALA A 433 -1.20 -10.07 -23.20
C ALA A 433 0.19 -9.45 -22.86
N GLY A 434 0.70 -9.69 -21.65
CA GLY A 434 2.03 -9.26 -21.26
C GLY A 434 3.15 -9.89 -22.10
N ARG A 435 3.04 -11.20 -22.42
CA ARG A 435 4.00 -11.87 -23.30
C ARG A 435 3.94 -11.36 -24.73
N ASP A 436 2.73 -11.19 -25.27
CA ASP A 436 2.52 -10.67 -26.62
C ASP A 436 3.14 -9.28 -26.74
N MET A 437 2.88 -8.40 -25.78
CA MET A 437 3.48 -7.06 -25.71
C MET A 437 5.02 -7.09 -25.65
N ILE A 438 5.62 -7.98 -24.84
CA ILE A 438 7.06 -8.11 -24.75
C ILE A 438 7.65 -8.59 -26.08
N SER A 439 7.01 -9.58 -26.73
CA SER A 439 7.48 -10.15 -28.00
C SER A 439 7.37 -9.19 -29.19
N GLU A 440 6.38 -8.30 -29.17
CA GLU A 440 6.15 -7.28 -30.21
C GLU A 440 6.98 -6.00 -29.95
N SER A 441 7.60 -5.89 -28.79
CA SER A 441 8.42 -4.72 -28.41
C SER A 441 9.84 -4.81 -28.95
N PRO A 442 10.56 -3.68 -29.14
CA PRO A 442 11.98 -3.68 -29.51
C PRO A 442 12.88 -4.30 -28.43
N TRP A 443 12.33 -4.61 -27.26
CA TRP A 443 13.11 -5.27 -26.19
C TRP A 443 13.47 -6.71 -26.51
N CYS A 444 12.70 -7.38 -27.40
CA CYS A 444 12.97 -8.76 -27.82
C CYS A 444 14.39 -8.93 -28.42
N GLU A 445 14.99 -7.85 -28.98
CA GLU A 445 16.33 -7.89 -29.54
C GLU A 445 17.46 -8.15 -28.53
N TRP A 446 17.22 -7.84 -27.25
CA TRP A 446 18.23 -8.01 -26.18
C TRP A 446 17.70 -8.74 -24.94
N LEU A 447 16.40 -9.00 -24.88
CA LEU A 447 15.85 -9.99 -23.97
C LEU A 447 16.20 -11.36 -24.54
N GLY A 448 16.97 -12.11 -23.78
CA GLY A 448 17.25 -13.50 -24.10
C GLY A 448 16.04 -14.39 -23.82
N GLN A 449 16.28 -15.63 -23.49
CA GLN A 449 15.23 -16.61 -23.26
C GLN A 449 14.35 -16.27 -22.04
N GLU A 450 13.02 -16.45 -22.16
CA GLU A 450 12.12 -16.53 -21.02
C GLU A 450 12.55 -17.71 -20.13
N VAL A 451 12.88 -17.42 -18.87
CA VAL A 451 13.32 -18.43 -17.89
C VAL A 451 12.20 -18.87 -16.96
N PHE A 452 11.17 -18.04 -16.80
CA PHE A 452 9.97 -18.37 -16.02
C PHE A 452 8.75 -17.62 -16.59
N PRO A 453 7.57 -18.27 -16.67
CA PRO A 453 7.29 -19.69 -16.35
C PRO A 453 7.73 -20.67 -17.45
N LYS A 454 8.22 -20.20 -18.59
CA LYS A 454 8.78 -21.01 -19.69
C LYS A 454 7.84 -22.14 -20.16
N CYS A 455 6.53 -21.87 -20.19
CA CYS A 455 5.54 -22.78 -20.72
C CYS A 455 4.48 -22.03 -21.53
N LYS A 456 3.98 -22.66 -22.62
CA LYS A 456 2.91 -22.13 -23.45
C LYS A 456 1.57 -22.82 -23.17
N ASP A 457 1.61 -23.99 -22.54
CA ASP A 457 0.43 -24.77 -22.19
C ASP A 457 -0.38 -24.08 -21.08
N GLN A 458 -1.70 -23.94 -21.29
CA GLN A 458 -2.57 -23.19 -20.37
C GLN A 458 -2.78 -23.89 -19.03
N GLU A 459 -2.91 -25.23 -19.00
CA GLU A 459 -3.11 -25.97 -17.75
C GLU A 459 -1.87 -25.88 -16.88
N ARG A 460 -0.70 -26.02 -17.50
CA ARG A 460 0.57 -25.84 -16.81
C ARG A 460 0.78 -24.41 -16.34
N LEU A 461 0.35 -23.42 -17.12
CA LEU A 461 0.40 -22.02 -16.72
C LEU A 461 -0.53 -21.75 -15.53
N ALA A 462 -1.73 -22.34 -15.51
CA ALA A 462 -2.65 -22.27 -14.38
C ALA A 462 -2.04 -22.90 -13.11
N SER A 463 -1.35 -24.04 -13.23
CA SER A 463 -0.59 -24.64 -12.10
C SER A 463 0.53 -23.74 -11.59
N TYR A 464 1.24 -23.03 -12.47
CA TYR A 464 2.24 -22.05 -12.08
C TYR A 464 1.63 -20.83 -11.42
N LEU A 465 0.48 -20.34 -11.91
CA LEU A 465 -0.26 -19.26 -11.27
C LEU A 465 -0.61 -19.60 -9.82
N GLN A 466 -1.17 -20.80 -9.58
CA GLN A 466 -1.45 -21.26 -8.20
C GLN A 466 -0.19 -21.32 -7.33
N ARG A 467 0.92 -21.77 -7.89
CA ARG A 467 2.15 -22.00 -7.13
C ARG A 467 2.95 -20.73 -6.86
N PHE A 468 2.92 -19.74 -7.74
CA PHE A 468 3.85 -18.61 -7.73
C PHE A 468 3.19 -17.24 -7.68
N ALA A 469 1.87 -17.12 -7.90
CA ALA A 469 1.22 -15.83 -7.65
C ALA A 469 1.37 -15.43 -6.19
N SER A 470 1.58 -14.15 -5.95
CA SER A 470 1.77 -13.57 -4.63
C SER A 470 1.14 -12.19 -4.55
N THR A 471 0.99 -11.65 -3.36
CA THR A 471 0.53 -10.27 -3.18
C THR A 471 1.59 -9.25 -3.61
N ILE A 472 1.15 -8.05 -4.02
CA ILE A 472 2.00 -6.86 -4.09
C ILE A 472 1.66 -5.84 -3.00
N TYR A 473 1.01 -6.33 -1.93
CA TYR A 473 0.85 -5.63 -0.64
C TYR A 473 -0.14 -4.44 -0.70
N HIS A 474 -1.22 -4.56 -1.49
CA HIS A 474 -2.22 -3.52 -1.71
C HIS A 474 -3.56 -3.81 -0.99
N TYR A 475 -3.50 -4.30 0.25
CA TYR A 475 -4.68 -4.67 1.04
C TYR A 475 -5.61 -3.48 1.26
N ALA A 476 -6.93 -3.67 1.09
CA ALA A 476 -7.93 -2.63 1.24
C ALA A 476 -9.33 -3.19 1.58
N GLY A 477 -10.25 -2.34 2.02
CA GLY A 477 -11.69 -2.56 1.98
C GLY A 477 -12.32 -3.23 3.21
N THR A 478 -11.59 -3.50 4.27
CA THR A 478 -12.09 -4.25 5.45
C THR A 478 -12.97 -3.44 6.41
N CYS A 479 -13.05 -2.13 6.24
CA CYS A 479 -13.94 -1.21 6.95
C CYS A 479 -14.60 -0.27 5.93
N ALA A 480 -15.07 -0.80 4.80
CA ALA A 480 -15.47 0.00 3.64
C ALA A 480 -16.51 1.06 3.97
N MET A 481 -16.34 2.28 3.42
CA MET A 481 -17.40 3.27 3.38
C MET A 481 -18.46 2.86 2.35
N GLY A 482 -19.69 3.22 2.58
CA GLY A 482 -20.76 2.94 1.62
C GLY A 482 -22.04 3.69 1.93
N SER A 483 -22.92 3.74 0.92
CA SER A 483 -24.27 4.29 1.00
C SER A 483 -25.26 3.33 1.71
N ASN A 484 -24.96 2.04 1.71
CA ASN A 484 -25.74 1.03 2.39
C ASN A 484 -25.64 1.20 3.92
N LYS A 485 -26.75 0.96 4.63
CA LYS A 485 -26.81 1.03 6.10
C LYS A 485 -25.93 -0.03 6.79
N GLU A 486 -25.67 -1.14 6.13
CA GLU A 486 -24.80 -2.22 6.62
C GLU A 486 -23.30 -1.91 6.47
N SER A 487 -22.92 -0.93 5.64
CA SER A 487 -21.54 -0.50 5.50
C SER A 487 -20.96 -0.03 6.83
N CYS A 488 -19.71 -0.36 7.11
CA CYS A 488 -19.05 0.02 8.36
C CYS A 488 -19.00 1.53 8.58
N LEU A 489 -18.74 2.27 7.49
CA LEU A 489 -18.56 3.72 7.52
C LEU A 489 -19.63 4.40 6.67
N ASN A 490 -19.99 5.60 7.07
CA ASN A 490 -20.71 6.52 6.20
C ASN A 490 -19.76 7.24 5.22
N GLY A 491 -20.33 8.08 4.34
CA GLY A 491 -19.53 8.84 3.36
C GLY A 491 -18.54 9.83 3.98
N SER A 492 -18.69 10.18 5.25
CA SER A 492 -17.76 11.04 6.01
C SER A 492 -16.65 10.23 6.72
N LEU A 493 -16.49 8.95 6.38
CA LEU A 493 -15.56 8.01 7.03
C LEU A 493 -15.82 7.78 8.54
N GLN A 494 -16.96 8.21 9.05
CA GLN A 494 -17.36 7.99 10.44
C GLN A 494 -17.91 6.57 10.59
N VAL A 495 -17.54 5.89 11.67
CA VAL A 495 -18.10 4.59 12.03
C VAL A 495 -19.57 4.74 12.33
N ARG A 496 -20.43 4.02 11.61
CA ARG A 496 -21.89 4.08 11.79
C ARG A 496 -22.28 3.69 13.22
N GLY A 497 -23.26 4.36 13.77
CA GLY A 497 -23.72 4.10 15.14
C GLY A 497 -22.78 4.60 16.22
N THR A 498 -21.77 5.40 15.87
CA THR A 498 -20.87 6.02 16.84
C THR A 498 -20.75 7.52 16.63
N GLU A 499 -20.35 8.22 17.68
CA GLU A 499 -19.92 9.62 17.64
C GLU A 499 -18.41 9.70 17.85
N ASN A 500 -17.76 10.66 17.19
CA ASN A 500 -16.34 10.99 17.36
C ASN A 500 -15.36 9.85 17.04
N LEU A 501 -15.76 8.91 16.17
CA LEU A 501 -14.91 7.81 15.69
C LEU A 501 -14.89 7.75 14.17
N TRP A 502 -13.70 7.86 13.58
CA TRP A 502 -13.49 7.77 12.13
C TRP A 502 -12.41 6.76 11.79
N VAL A 503 -12.51 6.18 10.60
CA VAL A 503 -11.48 5.31 10.01
C VAL A 503 -10.92 6.00 8.77
N CYS A 504 -9.61 6.19 8.73
CA CYS A 504 -8.95 6.79 7.59
C CYS A 504 -7.64 6.06 7.26
N ASP A 505 -7.78 4.96 6.55
CA ASP A 505 -6.68 4.20 5.94
C ASP A 505 -7.25 3.36 4.78
N ALA A 506 -6.46 2.44 4.23
CA ALA A 506 -6.91 1.63 3.10
C ALA A 506 -8.09 0.71 3.44
N SER A 507 -8.37 0.42 4.72
CA SER A 507 -9.56 -0.36 5.11
C SER A 507 -10.87 0.33 4.74
N ALA A 508 -10.89 1.67 4.71
CA ALA A 508 -12.08 2.46 4.43
C ALA A 508 -12.46 2.54 2.93
N MET A 509 -11.58 2.06 2.04
CA MET A 509 -11.85 2.07 0.60
C MET A 509 -13.06 1.18 0.25
N PRO A 510 -14.08 1.69 -0.47
CA PRO A 510 -15.18 0.86 -0.95
C PRO A 510 -14.73 -0.11 -2.04
N ARG A 511 -13.73 0.31 -2.81
CA ARG A 511 -13.06 -0.48 -3.82
C ARG A 511 -11.58 -0.11 -3.89
N LEU A 512 -10.73 -1.13 -4.01
CA LEU A 512 -9.32 -0.94 -4.27
C LEU A 512 -9.12 -0.25 -5.62
N VAL A 513 -8.30 0.79 -5.66
CA VAL A 513 -8.01 1.56 -6.88
C VAL A 513 -7.09 0.79 -7.82
N GLY A 514 -7.17 1.09 -9.11
CA GLY A 514 -6.39 0.44 -10.17
C GLY A 514 -4.90 0.83 -10.19
N CYS A 515 -4.26 1.06 -9.04
CA CYS A 515 -2.83 1.35 -8.94
C CYS A 515 -2.32 1.15 -7.49
N ASN A 516 -1.06 1.53 -7.22
CA ASN A 516 -0.47 1.49 -5.88
C ASN A 516 -1.21 2.44 -4.92
N PRO A 517 -1.67 2.00 -3.72
CA PRO A 517 -2.65 2.76 -2.91
C PRO A 517 -2.07 3.88 -2.04
N GLN A 518 -0.74 4.12 -2.01
CA GLN A 518 -0.15 5.09 -1.09
C GLN A 518 -0.70 6.51 -1.28
N ALA A 519 -0.80 6.98 -2.51
CA ALA A 519 -1.24 8.34 -2.82
C ALA A 519 -2.70 8.56 -2.43
N ILE A 520 -3.56 7.54 -2.67
CA ILE A 520 -4.98 7.65 -2.33
C ILE A 520 -5.21 7.65 -0.82
N VAL A 521 -4.47 6.85 -0.06
CA VAL A 521 -4.55 6.86 1.42
C VAL A 521 -4.19 8.24 1.98
N ALA A 522 -3.18 8.90 1.41
CA ALA A 522 -2.85 10.28 1.79
C ALA A 522 -3.95 11.27 1.38
N MET A 523 -4.55 11.11 0.20
CA MET A 523 -5.66 11.94 -0.28
C MET A 523 -6.90 11.80 0.62
N MET A 524 -7.25 10.57 1.03
CA MET A 524 -8.34 10.33 1.97
C MET A 524 -8.15 11.10 3.28
N ALA A 525 -6.92 11.16 3.78
CA ALA A 525 -6.60 11.91 5.00
C ALA A 525 -6.82 13.41 4.82
N VAL A 526 -6.44 13.99 3.69
CA VAL A 526 -6.72 15.40 3.36
C VAL A 526 -8.23 15.63 3.32
N ARG A 527 -8.99 14.74 2.64
CA ARG A 527 -10.45 14.84 2.55
C ARG A 527 -11.15 14.70 3.89
N LEU A 528 -10.69 13.77 4.75
CA LEU A 528 -11.28 13.66 6.09
C LEU A 528 -11.10 14.95 6.90
N VAL A 529 -9.95 15.62 6.80
CA VAL A 529 -9.74 16.88 7.49
C VAL A 529 -10.64 18.00 6.93
N ASP A 530 -10.93 18.01 5.62
CA ASP A 530 -11.94 18.92 5.07
C ASP A 530 -13.31 18.68 5.69
N ILE A 531 -13.77 17.41 5.70
CA ILE A 531 -15.06 17.02 6.28
C ILE A 531 -15.13 17.40 7.76
N LEU A 532 -14.08 17.14 8.53
CA LEU A 532 -14.03 17.52 9.94
C LEU A 532 -14.09 19.04 10.13
N SER A 533 -13.45 19.81 9.25
CA SER A 533 -13.46 21.27 9.36
C SER A 533 -14.79 21.94 9.05
N GLU A 534 -15.67 21.25 8.30
CA GLU A 534 -17.04 21.72 8.01
C GLU A 534 -18.00 21.43 9.19
N SER A 535 -17.61 20.51 10.08
CA SER A 535 -18.42 20.06 11.23
C SER A 535 -18.03 20.76 12.53
N ILE A 536 -16.96 21.56 12.51
CA ILE A 536 -16.40 22.29 13.63
C ILE A 536 -16.74 23.77 13.55
#